data_7bad273f36cea5a149adb77a930ad418
#
_entry.id   7bad273f36cea5a149adb77a930ad418
#
_cell.length_a   1.000
_cell.length_b   1.000
_cell.length_c   1.000
_cell.angle_alpha   90.00
_cell.angle_beta   90.00
_cell.angle_gamma   90.00
#
_symmetry.space_group_name_H-M   'P 1'
#
loop_
_entity.id
_entity.type
_entity.pdbx_description
1 polymer ?
#
loop_
_entity_poly.entity_id
_entity_poly.type
_entity_poly.pdbx_seq_one_letter_code
_entity_poly.pdbx_strand_id
1 'polypeptide(L)'
;MLTEACDIALNEVPGFQWLTHQVNYSRFPDSLSVVCIFDTKSELASALLAQQDDFLRSVIREKLSAVGISIKDMSRQICFDSEEACALEHGGRWQERLR
;
A
#
# COMPACT_ATOMS: atom_id res chain seq x y z
N MET A 1 -7.38 4.08 11.83
CA MET A 1 -7.09 2.73 11.27
C MET A 1 -5.93 2.79 10.29
N LEU A 2 -6.18 2.98 8.98
CA LEU A 2 -5.09 3.07 8.02
C LEU A 2 -4.29 4.36 8.13
N THR A 3 -4.86 5.40 8.73
CA THR A 3 -4.14 6.64 9.01
C THR A 3 -2.95 6.40 9.93
N GLU A 4 -3.12 5.57 10.95
CA GLU A 4 -2.02 5.22 11.86
C GLU A 4 -0.93 4.43 11.13
N ALA A 5 -1.33 3.50 10.27
CA ALA A 5 -0.37 2.76 9.46
C ALA A 5 0.41 3.69 8.53
N CYS A 6 -0.26 4.67 7.94
CA CYS A 6 0.37 5.66 7.08
C CYS A 6 1.38 6.51 7.86
N ASP A 7 1.03 6.95 9.07
CA ASP A 7 1.93 7.74 9.91
C ASP A 7 3.17 6.95 10.30
N ILE A 8 3.00 5.68 10.67
CA ILE A 8 4.12 4.81 11.01
C ILE A 8 5.03 4.63 9.80
N ALA A 9 4.45 4.39 8.62
CA ALA A 9 5.21 4.18 7.40
C ALA A 9 5.99 5.44 6.99
N LEU A 10 5.38 6.61 7.14
CA LEU A 10 6.05 7.88 6.83
C LEU A 10 7.27 8.10 7.71
N ASN A 11 7.22 7.67 8.96
CA ASN A 11 8.33 7.83 9.90
C ASN A 11 9.41 6.77 9.74
N GLU A 12 9.05 5.55 9.37
CA GLU A 12 9.95 4.41 9.42
C GLU A 12 10.47 3.96 8.05
N VAL A 13 9.76 4.29 6.96
CA VAL A 13 10.08 3.79 5.63
C VAL A 13 10.50 4.94 4.72
N PRO A 14 11.80 5.04 4.35
CA PRO A 14 12.25 6.10 3.44
C PRO A 14 11.57 6.01 2.08
N GLY A 15 11.17 7.15 1.54
CA GLY A 15 10.53 7.24 0.24
C GLY A 15 9.04 7.00 0.22
N PHE A 16 8.47 6.50 1.31
CA PHE A 16 7.02 6.29 1.42
C PHE A 16 6.30 7.63 1.40
N GLN A 17 5.24 7.73 0.57
CA GLN A 17 4.47 8.97 0.43
C GLN A 17 3.07 8.86 1.03
N TRP A 18 2.29 7.88 0.59
CA TRP A 18 0.93 7.69 1.07
C TRP A 18 0.45 6.28 0.74
N LEU A 19 -0.72 5.93 1.27
CA LEU A 19 -1.36 4.67 0.90
C LEU A 19 -2.82 4.93 0.60
N THR A 20 -3.40 4.04 -0.19
CA THR A 20 -4.82 4.07 -0.51
C THR A 20 -5.38 2.64 -0.48
N HIS A 21 -6.69 2.54 -0.50
CA HIS A 21 -7.34 1.23 -0.52
C HIS A 21 -8.49 1.23 -1.51
N GLN A 22 -8.79 0.05 -2.04
CA GLN A 22 -9.93 -0.20 -2.90
C GLN A 22 -10.67 -1.42 -2.37
N VAL A 23 -11.99 -1.41 -2.50
CA VAL A 23 -12.81 -2.51 -2.02
C VAL A 23 -14.07 -2.64 -2.86
N ASN A 24 -14.47 -3.90 -3.11
CA ASN A 24 -15.78 -4.23 -3.66
C ASN A 24 -16.62 -4.76 -2.49
N TYR A 25 -17.60 -4.00 -2.06
CA TYR A 25 -18.37 -4.32 -0.86
C TYR A 25 -19.14 -5.64 -0.97
N SER A 26 -19.48 -6.08 -2.18
CA SER A 26 -20.15 -7.36 -2.35
C SER A 26 -19.23 -8.55 -2.11
N ARG A 27 -17.90 -8.34 -2.09
CA ARG A 27 -16.89 -9.38 -1.86
C ARG A 27 -15.95 -9.03 -0.71
N PHE A 28 -16.34 -8.10 0.13
CA PHE A 28 -15.53 -7.69 1.28
C PHE A 28 -15.51 -8.82 2.32
N PRO A 29 -14.37 -9.08 2.98
CA PRO A 29 -13.08 -8.37 2.88
C PRO A 29 -12.13 -8.95 1.83
N ASP A 30 -12.51 -9.97 1.09
CA ASP A 30 -11.61 -10.64 0.14
C ASP A 30 -11.18 -9.72 -1.01
N SER A 31 -12.02 -8.74 -1.35
CA SER A 31 -11.71 -7.77 -2.42
C SER A 31 -10.95 -6.54 -1.93
N LEU A 32 -10.69 -6.43 -0.61
CA LEU A 32 -9.93 -5.30 -0.09
C LEU A 32 -8.51 -5.33 -0.62
N SER A 33 -8.07 -4.22 -1.19
CA SER A 33 -6.72 -4.06 -1.71
C SER A 33 -6.13 -2.77 -1.17
N VAL A 34 -4.93 -2.84 -0.60
CA VAL A 34 -4.21 -1.67 -0.08
C VAL A 34 -2.99 -1.45 -0.96
N VAL A 35 -2.79 -0.22 -1.42
CA VAL A 35 -1.66 0.13 -2.26
C VAL A 35 -0.81 1.16 -1.53
N CYS A 36 0.47 0.82 -1.34
CA CYS A 36 1.44 1.70 -0.70
C CYS A 36 2.23 2.42 -1.79
N ILE A 37 2.25 3.74 -1.74
CA ILE A 37 2.81 4.57 -2.82
C ILE A 37 4.11 5.21 -2.37
N PHE A 38 5.17 5.00 -3.15
CA PHE A 38 6.47 5.61 -2.95
C PHE A 38 6.67 6.75 -3.94
N ASP A 39 7.64 7.61 -3.67
CA ASP A 39 7.95 8.75 -4.53
C ASP A 39 8.49 8.29 -5.89
N THR A 40 9.58 7.54 -5.87
CA THR A 40 10.26 7.08 -7.09
C THR A 40 10.33 5.56 -7.15
N LYS A 41 10.54 5.04 -8.38
CA LYS A 41 10.79 3.61 -8.58
C LYS A 41 12.03 3.14 -7.85
N SER A 42 13.05 4.00 -7.78
CA SER A 42 14.30 3.71 -7.10
C SER A 42 14.08 3.53 -5.60
N GLU A 43 13.30 4.41 -4.98
CA GLU A 43 13.00 4.30 -3.56
C GLU A 43 12.15 3.07 -3.25
N LEU A 44 11.21 2.74 -4.13
CA LEU A 44 10.42 1.53 -3.99
C LEU A 44 11.30 0.29 -4.08
N ALA A 45 12.20 0.24 -5.06
CA ALA A 45 13.13 -0.89 -5.21
C ALA A 45 14.03 -1.05 -3.99
N SER A 46 14.54 0.08 -3.45
CA SER A 46 15.36 0.06 -2.24
C SER A 46 14.60 -0.47 -1.03
N ALA A 47 13.33 -0.09 -0.89
CA ALA A 47 12.48 -0.56 0.20
C ALA A 47 12.25 -2.07 0.09
N LEU A 48 12.03 -2.58 -1.11
CA LEU A 48 11.84 -4.01 -1.32
C LEU A 48 13.12 -4.80 -1.00
N LEU A 49 14.28 -4.26 -1.40
CA LEU A 49 15.57 -4.88 -1.10
C LEU A 49 15.87 -4.89 0.40
N ALA A 50 15.42 -3.87 1.12
CA ALA A 50 15.59 -3.77 2.57
C ALA A 50 14.50 -4.50 3.35
N GLN A 51 13.61 -5.22 2.66
CA GLN A 51 12.50 -5.96 3.25
C GLN A 51 11.51 -5.08 4.01
N GLN A 52 11.41 -3.81 3.64
CA GLN A 52 10.45 -2.89 4.26
C GLN A 52 9.03 -3.16 3.81
N ASP A 53 8.85 -3.87 2.71
CA ASP A 53 7.55 -4.37 2.30
C ASP A 53 6.95 -5.30 3.35
N ASP A 54 7.76 -6.18 3.95
CA ASP A 54 7.29 -7.05 5.03
C ASP A 54 6.86 -6.24 6.25
N PHE A 55 7.63 -5.19 6.58
CA PHE A 55 7.29 -4.29 7.66
C PHE A 55 5.93 -3.61 7.40
N LEU A 56 5.73 -3.06 6.22
CA LEU A 56 4.48 -2.40 5.85
C LEU A 56 3.30 -3.36 5.86
N ARG A 57 3.49 -4.56 5.35
CA ARG A 57 2.45 -5.59 5.37
C ARG A 57 2.05 -5.94 6.81
N SER A 58 3.03 -6.08 7.68
CA SER A 58 2.77 -6.38 9.09
C SER A 58 2.01 -5.27 9.79
N VAL A 59 2.38 -4.02 9.55
CA VAL A 59 1.70 -2.86 10.14
C VAL A 59 0.25 -2.78 9.66
N ILE A 60 0.04 -2.91 8.36
CA ILE A 60 -1.30 -2.82 7.78
C ILE A 60 -2.18 -3.97 8.29
N ARG A 61 -1.64 -5.18 8.30
CA ARG A 61 -2.34 -6.35 8.83
C ARG A 61 -2.76 -6.16 10.28
N GLU A 62 -1.83 -5.65 11.09
CA GLU A 62 -2.10 -5.41 12.51
C GLU A 62 -3.21 -4.40 12.71
N LYS A 63 -3.16 -3.28 11.99
CA LYS A 63 -4.17 -2.22 12.11
C LYS A 63 -5.55 -2.68 11.63
N LEU A 64 -5.60 -3.43 10.54
CA LEU A 64 -6.87 -3.97 10.05
C LEU A 64 -7.43 -5.05 10.97
N SER A 65 -6.57 -5.90 11.51
CA SER A 65 -6.97 -6.94 12.45
C SER A 65 -7.58 -6.35 13.72
N ALA A 66 -7.05 -5.20 14.16
CA ALA A 66 -7.54 -4.52 15.35
C ALA A 66 -9.00 -4.05 15.20
N VAL A 67 -9.48 -3.87 13.98
CA VAL A 67 -10.88 -3.49 13.72
C VAL A 67 -11.70 -4.65 13.12
N GLY A 68 -11.18 -5.88 13.23
CA GLY A 68 -11.90 -7.07 12.83
C GLY A 68 -11.79 -7.44 11.36
N ILE A 69 -10.86 -6.85 10.63
CA ILE A 69 -10.64 -7.15 9.21
C ILE A 69 -9.45 -8.09 9.07
N SER A 70 -9.69 -9.27 8.52
CA SER A 70 -8.68 -10.30 8.33
C SER A 70 -8.24 -10.33 6.87
N ILE A 71 -6.93 -10.16 6.63
CA ILE A 71 -6.35 -10.25 5.29
C ILE A 71 -5.87 -11.68 5.09
N LYS A 72 -6.45 -12.37 4.10
CA LYS A 72 -6.12 -13.77 3.82
C LYS A 72 -4.91 -13.91 2.91
N ASP A 73 -4.78 -13.04 1.93
CA ASP A 73 -3.68 -13.10 0.97
C ASP A 73 -2.95 -11.76 0.93
N MET A 74 -1.90 -11.64 1.74
CA MET A 74 -1.13 -10.40 1.86
C MET A 74 -0.41 -10.03 0.57
N SER A 75 0.02 -11.02 -0.21
CA SER A 75 0.72 -10.77 -1.48
C SER A 75 -0.19 -10.12 -2.51
N ARG A 76 -1.47 -10.48 -2.51
CA ARG A 76 -2.46 -9.94 -3.45
C ARG A 76 -3.12 -8.68 -2.94
N GLN A 77 -3.42 -8.64 -1.65
CA GLN A 77 -4.24 -7.58 -1.06
C GLN A 77 -3.41 -6.36 -0.65
N ILE A 78 -2.10 -6.51 -0.49
CA ILE A 78 -1.21 -5.37 -0.19
C ILE A 78 -0.20 -5.25 -1.32
N CYS A 79 -0.28 -4.15 -2.06
CA CYS A 79 0.54 -3.90 -3.24
C CYS A 79 1.38 -2.64 -3.05
N PHE A 80 2.35 -2.45 -3.93
CA PHE A 80 3.25 -1.30 -3.89
C PHE A 80 3.34 -0.65 -5.26
N ASP A 81 3.44 0.68 -5.29
CA ASP A 81 3.57 1.43 -6.53
C ASP A 81 4.35 2.72 -6.24
N SER A 82 4.56 3.54 -7.25
CA SER A 82 5.29 4.79 -7.10
C SER A 82 4.61 5.93 -7.88
N GLU A 83 4.79 7.14 -7.38
CA GLU A 83 4.32 8.36 -8.06
C GLU A 83 4.97 8.48 -9.44
N GLU A 84 6.26 8.16 -9.52
CA GLU A 84 7.02 8.20 -10.77
C GLU A 84 6.39 7.29 -11.84
N ALA A 85 6.07 6.05 -11.47
CA ALA A 85 5.47 5.11 -12.40
C ALA A 85 4.09 5.59 -12.87
N CYS A 86 3.29 6.13 -11.96
CA CYS A 86 1.99 6.66 -12.31
C CYS A 86 2.11 7.85 -13.27
N ALA A 87 3.05 8.75 -13.01
CA ALA A 87 3.29 9.90 -13.89
C ALA A 87 3.72 9.48 -15.29
N LEU A 88 4.58 8.47 -15.38
CA LEU A 88 5.09 8.00 -16.67
C LEU A 88 4.05 7.22 -17.47
N GLU A 89 3.26 6.39 -16.81
CA GLU A 89 2.34 5.48 -17.50
C GLU A 89 0.93 6.02 -17.60
N HIS A 90 0.48 6.85 -16.66
CA HIS A 90 -0.88 7.36 -16.61
C HIS A 90 -0.98 8.86 -16.40
N GLY A 91 0.14 9.60 -16.58
CA GLY A 91 0.13 11.05 -16.44
C GLY A 91 -0.27 11.54 -15.05
N GLY A 92 -0.04 10.75 -14.02
CA GLY A 92 -0.40 11.09 -12.64
C GLY A 92 -1.84 10.78 -12.28
N ARG A 93 -2.57 10.09 -13.14
CA ARG A 93 -3.99 9.81 -12.93
C ARG A 93 -4.18 8.47 -12.21
N TRP A 94 -4.18 8.53 -10.88
CA TRP A 94 -4.30 7.34 -10.06
C TRP A 94 -5.61 6.59 -10.27
N GLN A 95 -6.69 7.28 -10.59
CA GLN A 95 -7.98 6.65 -10.86
C GLN A 95 -7.90 5.66 -12.02
N GLU A 96 -7.13 6.00 -13.06
CA GLU A 96 -6.95 5.12 -14.20
C GLU A 96 -5.98 3.98 -13.88
N ARG A 97 -4.91 4.28 -13.13
CA ARG A 97 -3.89 3.28 -12.81
C ARG A 97 -4.40 2.20 -11.87
N LEU A 98 -5.22 2.57 -10.91
CA LEU A 98 -5.75 1.65 -9.90
C LEU A 98 -7.08 1.00 -10.29
N ARG A 99 -7.54 1.28 -11.48
CA ARG A 99 -8.80 0.75 -11.99
C ARG A 99 -8.79 -0.78 -12.13
#